data_43124026b07632e3b57ca1c66ae6abe9
#
_entry.id   43124026b07632e3b57ca1c66ae6abe9
#
_cell.length_a   1.000
_cell.length_b   1.000
_cell.length_c   1.000
_cell.angle_alpha   90.00
_cell.angle_beta   90.00
_cell.angle_gamma   90.00
#
_symmetry.space_group_name_H-M   'P 1'
#
loop_
_entity.id
_entity.type
_entity.pdbx_description
1 polymer ?
#
loop_
_entity_poly.entity_id
_entity_poly.type
_entity_poly.pdbx_seq_one_letter_code
_entity_poly.pdbx_strand_id
1 'polypeptide(L)'
;MGNDHHHGHGHHGHGHGHHGHGHHGHVHVPTGEGDPRGPLAGALLLNGGYLLVEAGVGWWSGSLALLSDAAHMASDVGALALALITAQLARAASNAHRTFGWRRAEVLGGFLNGLGLLAACAWIAVEAVERLQHGPPELPGLPMLVVAFLGLLVNLGSAWWLWRGGHDDLNVRAALAHMLADALGSAGAMVAGALVMAGYPMADPVISVAVAMLVAWGTVGLLRATSRVLLQLPPENLDVDALRTTLCATTGVRSVHDLHVWTVDGRSPIVTAHLVLADDADGDATRVAAAAALDEGFAVHHATLQIERGAQPACGVPEGCGG
;
A
#
# COMPACT_ATOMS: atom_id res chain seq x y z
N MET A 1 -31.25 28.93 -85.81
CA MET A 1 -32.05 27.73 -85.52
C MET A 1 -31.24 26.95 -84.53
N GLY A 2 -31.62 26.85 -83.35
CA GLY A 2 -30.87 26.14 -82.30
C GLY A 2 -31.03 26.86 -80.96
N ASN A 3 -31.97 26.41 -80.17
CA ASN A 3 -32.35 26.99 -78.90
C ASN A 3 -31.56 26.26 -77.80
N ASP A 4 -30.65 26.89 -77.15
CA ASP A 4 -29.92 26.33 -75.98
C ASP A 4 -30.62 26.77 -74.68
N HIS A 5 -31.29 25.84 -73.99
CA HIS A 5 -31.85 26.03 -72.67
C HIS A 5 -30.82 25.65 -71.63
N HIS A 6 -30.22 26.59 -70.92
CA HIS A 6 -29.44 26.38 -69.70
C HIS A 6 -30.40 26.16 -68.51
N HIS A 7 -30.40 24.97 -67.98
CA HIS A 7 -30.99 24.68 -66.67
C HIS A 7 -29.94 24.89 -65.57
N GLY A 8 -30.18 25.89 -64.74
CA GLY A 8 -29.40 26.13 -63.54
C GLY A 8 -29.83 25.15 -62.45
N HIS A 9 -28.91 24.31 -62.00
CA HIS A 9 -29.12 23.48 -60.82
C HIS A 9 -28.76 24.25 -59.57
N GLY A 10 -29.76 24.58 -58.74
CA GLY A 10 -29.60 25.12 -57.41
C GLY A 10 -29.04 24.03 -56.45
N HIS A 11 -27.84 24.26 -55.93
CA HIS A 11 -27.28 23.45 -54.86
C HIS A 11 -27.95 23.81 -53.52
N HIS A 12 -28.80 22.92 -53.01
CA HIS A 12 -29.25 22.98 -51.63
C HIS A 12 -28.10 22.47 -50.72
N GLY A 13 -27.47 23.42 -50.03
CA GLY A 13 -26.49 23.13 -48.99
C GLY A 13 -27.19 22.52 -47.77
N HIS A 14 -27.06 21.22 -47.58
CA HIS A 14 -27.40 20.57 -46.31
C HIS A 14 -26.29 20.87 -45.29
N GLY A 15 -26.61 21.81 -44.38
CA GLY A 15 -25.77 22.04 -43.20
C GLY A 15 -25.83 20.80 -42.30
N HIS A 16 -24.77 19.99 -42.32
CA HIS A 16 -24.55 18.95 -41.32
C HIS A 16 -24.13 19.64 -40.01
N GLY A 17 -25.06 19.74 -39.05
CA GLY A 17 -24.75 20.10 -37.68
C GLY A 17 -23.82 19.03 -37.10
N HIS A 18 -22.55 19.37 -36.94
CA HIS A 18 -21.64 18.60 -36.13
C HIS A 18 -22.11 18.65 -34.67
N HIS A 19 -22.83 17.60 -34.26
CA HIS A 19 -22.95 17.31 -32.83
C HIS A 19 -21.56 17.03 -32.31
N GLY A 20 -20.97 18.03 -31.65
CA GLY A 20 -19.74 17.86 -30.87
C GLY A 20 -20.00 16.81 -29.77
N HIS A 21 -19.60 15.58 -30.03
CA HIS A 21 -19.40 14.63 -28.95
C HIS A 21 -18.28 15.18 -28.07
N GLY A 22 -18.64 15.76 -26.94
CA GLY A 22 -17.71 16.10 -25.90
C GLY A 22 -16.97 14.81 -25.54
N HIS A 23 -15.75 14.66 -26.05
CA HIS A 23 -14.78 13.73 -25.49
C HIS A 23 -14.58 14.19 -24.05
N HIS A 24 -15.26 13.56 -23.11
CA HIS A 24 -14.79 13.53 -21.75
C HIS A 24 -13.39 12.92 -21.83
N GLY A 25 -12.39 13.78 -21.93
CA GLY A 25 -11.00 13.40 -21.77
C GLY A 25 -10.89 12.82 -20.38
N HIS A 26 -10.95 11.49 -20.29
CA HIS A 26 -10.40 10.79 -19.15
C HIS A 26 -8.92 11.17 -19.18
N VAL A 27 -8.55 12.13 -18.36
CA VAL A 27 -7.17 12.36 -17.99
C VAL A 27 -6.77 11.06 -17.32
N HIS A 28 -6.20 10.14 -18.10
CA HIS A 28 -5.39 9.07 -17.57
C HIS A 28 -4.21 9.76 -16.90
N VAL A 29 -4.36 10.09 -15.61
CA VAL A 29 -3.19 10.21 -14.75
C VAL A 29 -2.49 8.87 -14.94
N PRO A 30 -1.23 8.84 -15.41
CA PRO A 30 -0.47 7.61 -15.45
C PRO A 30 -0.29 7.20 -13.99
N THR A 31 -1.25 6.46 -13.46
CA THR A 31 -1.04 5.66 -12.28
C THR A 31 0.01 4.65 -12.69
N GLY A 32 1.24 4.85 -12.28
CA GLY A 32 2.33 3.89 -12.42
C GLY A 32 2.05 2.63 -11.60
N GLU A 33 0.81 2.17 -11.59
CA GLU A 33 0.33 0.97 -10.92
C GLU A 33 0.70 -0.25 -11.77
N GLY A 34 1.95 -0.68 -11.64
CA GLY A 34 2.32 -2.03 -12.03
C GLY A 34 1.41 -3.02 -11.28
N ASP A 35 0.97 -4.07 -11.96
CA ASP A 35 0.20 -5.15 -11.31
C ASP A 35 1.08 -5.81 -10.22
N PRO A 36 0.77 -5.68 -8.91
CA PRO A 36 1.61 -6.19 -7.84
C PRO A 36 1.71 -7.72 -7.81
N ARG A 37 0.80 -8.41 -8.50
CA ARG A 37 0.75 -9.88 -8.53
C ARG A 37 1.95 -10.50 -9.21
N GLY A 38 2.45 -9.90 -10.30
CA GLY A 38 3.63 -10.40 -10.99
C GLY A 38 4.87 -10.42 -10.09
N PRO A 39 5.26 -9.29 -9.49
CA PRO A 39 6.35 -9.23 -8.54
C PRO A 39 6.17 -10.12 -7.30
N LEU A 40 4.97 -10.15 -6.70
CA LEU A 40 4.68 -11.03 -5.56
C LEU A 40 4.77 -12.52 -5.93
N ALA A 41 4.24 -12.91 -7.09
CA ALA A 41 4.35 -14.28 -7.57
C ALA A 41 5.79 -14.67 -7.87
N GLY A 42 6.58 -13.78 -8.45
CA GLY A 42 8.00 -13.99 -8.71
C GLY A 42 8.80 -14.20 -7.42
N ALA A 43 8.58 -13.34 -6.42
CA ALA A 43 9.21 -13.49 -5.09
C ALA A 43 8.76 -14.78 -4.41
N LEU A 44 7.46 -15.12 -4.47
CA LEU A 44 6.91 -16.36 -3.92
C LEU A 44 7.54 -17.61 -4.57
N LEU A 45 7.69 -17.61 -5.90
CA LEU A 45 8.31 -18.71 -6.63
C LEU A 45 9.80 -18.87 -6.28
N LEU A 46 10.52 -17.76 -6.14
CA LEU A 46 11.95 -17.79 -5.79
C LEU A 46 12.16 -18.32 -4.37
N ASN A 47 11.44 -17.78 -3.38
CA ASN A 47 11.54 -18.21 -1.99
C ASN A 47 10.97 -19.62 -1.78
N GLY A 48 9.83 -19.94 -2.40
CA GLY A 48 9.23 -21.27 -2.36
C GLY A 48 10.10 -22.33 -3.02
N GLY A 49 10.74 -22.00 -4.14
CA GLY A 49 11.70 -22.89 -4.79
C GLY A 49 12.92 -23.18 -3.91
N TYR A 50 13.48 -22.15 -3.28
CA TYR A 50 14.61 -22.31 -2.34
C TYR A 50 14.20 -23.14 -1.12
N LEU A 51 13.04 -22.85 -0.50
CA LEU A 51 12.45 -23.64 0.58
C LEU A 51 12.37 -25.14 0.24
N LEU A 52 11.86 -25.49 -0.96
CA LEU A 52 11.73 -26.88 -1.37
C LEU A 52 13.09 -27.58 -1.50
N VAL A 53 14.09 -26.88 -2.05
CA VAL A 53 15.45 -27.40 -2.17
C VAL A 53 16.05 -27.60 -0.80
N GLU A 54 15.94 -26.64 0.09
CA GLU A 54 16.51 -26.69 1.44
C GLU A 54 15.86 -27.76 2.31
N ALA A 55 14.51 -27.83 2.32
CA ALA A 55 13.77 -28.88 3.01
C ALA A 55 14.11 -30.29 2.45
N GLY A 56 14.23 -30.42 1.13
CA GLY A 56 14.59 -31.66 0.47
C GLY A 56 16.02 -32.15 0.84
N VAL A 57 16.98 -31.23 0.82
CA VAL A 57 18.37 -31.53 1.24
C VAL A 57 18.41 -31.82 2.73
N GLY A 58 17.72 -31.05 3.57
CA GLY A 58 17.64 -31.27 5.01
C GLY A 58 17.07 -32.65 5.37
N TRP A 59 15.98 -33.04 4.69
CA TRP A 59 15.38 -34.37 4.86
C TRP A 59 16.31 -35.51 4.42
N TRP A 60 16.90 -35.37 3.23
CA TRP A 60 17.79 -36.38 2.68
C TRP A 60 19.08 -36.55 3.51
N SER A 61 19.65 -35.45 4.01
CA SER A 61 20.87 -35.45 4.83
C SER A 61 20.63 -35.74 6.32
N GLY A 62 19.37 -35.72 6.79
CA GLY A 62 19.02 -35.79 8.20
C GLY A 62 19.46 -34.59 9.03
N SER A 63 19.75 -33.45 8.38
CA SER A 63 20.22 -32.23 9.04
C SER A 63 19.06 -31.46 9.69
N LEU A 64 18.99 -31.48 11.03
CA LEU A 64 18.02 -30.72 11.80
C LEU A 64 18.23 -29.22 11.63
N ALA A 65 19.46 -28.75 11.40
CA ALA A 65 19.75 -27.35 11.16
C ALA A 65 19.07 -26.84 9.87
N LEU A 66 19.21 -27.56 8.74
CA LEU A 66 18.56 -27.24 7.49
C LEU A 66 17.04 -27.35 7.57
N LEU A 67 16.50 -28.32 8.31
CA LEU A 67 15.06 -28.44 8.52
C LEU A 67 14.51 -27.31 9.38
N SER A 68 15.27 -26.82 10.36
CA SER A 68 14.90 -25.66 11.17
C SER A 68 14.88 -24.37 10.33
N ASP A 69 15.87 -24.17 9.46
CA ASP A 69 15.93 -23.03 8.54
C ASP A 69 14.80 -23.08 7.51
N ALA A 70 14.54 -24.26 6.94
CA ALA A 70 13.38 -24.46 6.06
C ALA A 70 12.04 -24.17 6.75
N ALA A 71 11.89 -24.47 8.05
CA ALA A 71 10.69 -24.14 8.82
C ALA A 71 10.54 -22.60 8.98
N HIS A 72 11.64 -21.87 9.17
CA HIS A 72 11.65 -20.41 9.18
C HIS A 72 11.23 -19.84 7.81
N MET A 73 11.87 -20.31 6.74
CA MET A 73 11.50 -19.92 5.37
C MET A 73 10.06 -20.26 4.97
N ALA A 74 9.47 -21.31 5.56
CA ALA A 74 8.06 -21.62 5.33
C ALA A 74 7.13 -20.50 5.85
N SER A 75 7.51 -19.83 6.96
CA SER A 75 6.80 -18.63 7.45
C SER A 75 6.90 -17.46 6.45
N ASP A 76 8.07 -17.23 5.85
CA ASP A 76 8.31 -16.16 4.89
C ASP A 76 7.54 -16.39 3.59
N VAL A 77 7.54 -17.62 3.09
CA VAL A 77 6.72 -18.07 1.97
C VAL A 77 5.23 -17.88 2.28
N GLY A 78 4.80 -18.17 3.52
CA GLY A 78 3.45 -17.94 3.99
C GLY A 78 3.05 -16.45 3.96
N ALA A 79 3.96 -15.56 4.36
CA ALA A 79 3.77 -14.11 4.30
C ALA A 79 3.63 -13.60 2.85
N LEU A 80 4.47 -14.08 1.93
CA LEU A 80 4.37 -13.76 0.49
C LEU A 80 3.09 -14.31 -0.13
N ALA A 81 2.68 -15.53 0.24
CA ALA A 81 1.43 -16.12 -0.21
C ALA A 81 0.22 -15.31 0.26
N LEU A 82 0.22 -14.86 1.53
CA LEU A 82 -0.82 -13.99 2.07
C LEU A 82 -0.87 -12.67 1.28
N ALA A 83 0.28 -12.05 1.00
CA ALA A 83 0.37 -10.84 0.21
C ALA A 83 -0.22 -11.03 -1.20
N LEU A 84 0.11 -12.13 -1.88
CA LEU A 84 -0.43 -12.45 -3.20
C LEU A 84 -1.94 -12.73 -3.18
N ILE A 85 -2.43 -13.47 -2.18
CA ILE A 85 -3.87 -13.77 -2.02
C ILE A 85 -4.65 -12.47 -1.79
N THR A 86 -4.19 -11.60 -0.91
CA THR A 86 -4.87 -10.33 -0.62
C THR A 86 -4.85 -9.39 -1.81
N ALA A 87 -3.76 -9.34 -2.59
CA ALA A 87 -3.69 -8.59 -3.85
C ALA A 87 -4.64 -9.13 -4.92
N GLN A 88 -4.85 -10.46 -4.98
CA GLN A 88 -5.84 -11.06 -5.87
C GLN A 88 -7.29 -10.75 -5.43
N LEU A 89 -7.56 -10.84 -4.12
CA LEU A 89 -8.87 -10.52 -3.57
C LEU A 89 -9.26 -9.05 -3.78
N ALA A 90 -8.32 -8.12 -3.62
CA ALA A 90 -8.57 -6.69 -3.78
C ALA A 90 -9.05 -6.32 -5.19
N ARG A 91 -8.68 -7.10 -6.21
CA ARG A 91 -9.12 -6.94 -7.60
C ARG A 91 -10.47 -7.60 -7.92
N ALA A 92 -11.02 -8.38 -6.98
CA ALA A 92 -12.34 -8.96 -7.19
C ALA A 92 -13.39 -7.83 -7.31
N ALA A 93 -14.24 -7.93 -8.35
CA ALA A 93 -15.23 -6.91 -8.66
C ALA A 93 -16.14 -6.61 -7.45
N SER A 94 -16.46 -5.34 -7.28
CA SER A 94 -17.49 -4.91 -6.33
C SER A 94 -18.84 -5.53 -6.70
N ASN A 95 -19.66 -5.83 -5.70
CA ASN A 95 -21.01 -6.33 -5.87
C ASN A 95 -21.96 -5.71 -4.83
N ALA A 96 -23.26 -6.04 -4.89
CA ALA A 96 -24.27 -5.46 -4.00
C ALA A 96 -23.98 -5.65 -2.49
N HIS A 97 -23.23 -6.68 -2.10
CA HIS A 97 -22.86 -6.95 -0.71
C HIS A 97 -21.50 -6.34 -0.32
N ARG A 98 -20.68 -5.92 -1.32
CA ARG A 98 -19.33 -5.37 -1.16
C ARG A 98 -19.13 -4.24 -2.15
N THR A 99 -19.68 -3.09 -1.84
CA THR A 99 -19.72 -1.93 -2.74
C THR A 99 -18.32 -1.37 -3.04
N PHE A 100 -17.40 -1.42 -2.08
CA PHE A 100 -15.98 -1.10 -2.28
C PHE A 100 -15.11 -2.31 -2.68
N GLY A 101 -15.73 -3.49 -2.94
CA GLY A 101 -15.00 -4.73 -3.21
C GLY A 101 -14.18 -5.20 -2.00
N TRP A 102 -13.01 -5.78 -2.30
CA TRP A 102 -12.04 -6.26 -1.31
C TRP A 102 -10.81 -5.36 -1.15
N ARG A 103 -10.90 -4.07 -1.53
CA ARG A 103 -9.74 -3.17 -1.53
C ARG A 103 -9.02 -3.10 -0.18
N ARG A 104 -9.73 -3.22 0.94
CA ARG A 104 -9.13 -3.29 2.29
C ARG A 104 -8.37 -4.59 2.56
N ALA A 105 -8.52 -5.64 1.75
CA ALA A 105 -7.78 -6.88 1.94
C ALA A 105 -6.26 -6.68 1.81
N GLU A 106 -5.80 -5.82 0.88
CA GLU A 106 -4.39 -5.48 0.74
C GLU A 106 -3.85 -4.80 2.00
N VAL A 107 -4.61 -3.85 2.54
CA VAL A 107 -4.22 -3.14 3.78
C VAL A 107 -4.17 -4.09 4.96
N LEU A 108 -5.16 -4.99 5.08
CA LEU A 108 -5.18 -6.00 6.14
C LEU A 108 -4.02 -7.00 5.99
N GLY A 109 -3.72 -7.42 4.76
CA GLY A 109 -2.57 -8.28 4.45
C GLY A 109 -1.26 -7.62 4.86
N GLY A 110 -1.04 -6.36 4.51
CA GLY A 110 0.12 -5.58 4.92
C GLY A 110 0.22 -5.40 6.44
N PHE A 111 -0.91 -5.18 7.13
CA PHE A 111 -0.96 -5.08 8.58
C PHE A 111 -0.59 -6.40 9.27
N LEU A 112 -1.17 -7.52 8.83
CA LEU A 112 -0.86 -8.85 9.39
C LEU A 112 0.59 -9.24 9.14
N ASN A 113 1.13 -8.92 7.97
CA ASN A 113 2.54 -9.16 7.65
C ASN A 113 3.47 -8.33 8.56
N GLY A 114 3.16 -7.05 8.78
CA GLY A 114 3.88 -6.21 9.75
C GLY A 114 3.82 -6.74 11.18
N LEU A 115 2.67 -7.25 11.64
CA LEU A 115 2.55 -7.89 12.95
C LEU A 115 3.40 -9.16 13.04
N GLY A 116 3.40 -10.00 11.99
CA GLY A 116 4.25 -11.20 11.91
C GLY A 116 5.72 -10.85 12.02
N LEU A 117 6.16 -9.80 11.32
CA LEU A 117 7.55 -9.34 11.36
C LEU A 117 7.93 -8.80 12.75
N LEU A 118 7.05 -8.05 13.44
CA LEU A 118 7.32 -7.65 14.84
C LEU A 118 7.38 -8.84 15.79
N ALA A 119 6.54 -9.85 15.60
CA ALA A 119 6.57 -11.06 16.40
C ALA A 119 7.89 -11.83 16.19
N ALA A 120 8.37 -11.90 14.94
CA ALA A 120 9.68 -12.49 14.62
C ALA A 120 10.82 -11.71 15.29
N CYS A 121 10.82 -10.37 15.23
CA CYS A 121 11.82 -9.55 15.91
C CYS A 121 11.81 -9.76 17.43
N ALA A 122 10.63 -9.87 18.05
CA ALA A 122 10.50 -10.13 19.48
C ALA A 122 11.04 -11.52 19.84
N TRP A 123 10.76 -12.53 19.03
CA TRP A 123 11.30 -13.88 19.20
C TRP A 123 12.83 -13.89 19.13
N ILE A 124 13.43 -13.26 18.10
CA ILE A 124 14.89 -13.15 17.94
C ILE A 124 15.51 -12.43 19.14
N ALA A 125 14.88 -11.36 19.63
CA ALA A 125 15.38 -10.63 20.80
C ALA A 125 15.39 -11.51 22.07
N VAL A 126 14.32 -12.30 22.31
CA VAL A 126 14.26 -13.24 23.44
C VAL A 126 15.34 -14.32 23.33
N GLU A 127 15.45 -14.95 22.19
CA GLU A 127 16.47 -15.98 21.90
C GLU A 127 17.88 -15.43 22.09
N ALA A 128 18.16 -14.22 21.59
CA ALA A 128 19.46 -13.58 21.74
C ALA A 128 19.78 -13.27 23.21
N VAL A 129 18.80 -12.83 24.01
CA VAL A 129 19.00 -12.63 25.47
C VAL A 129 19.28 -13.92 26.17
N GLU A 130 18.61 -15.02 25.83
CA GLU A 130 18.89 -16.35 26.40
C GLU A 130 20.33 -16.81 26.08
N ARG A 131 20.78 -16.60 24.84
CA ARG A 131 22.18 -16.92 24.43
C ARG A 131 23.23 -16.06 25.13
N LEU A 132 22.91 -14.79 25.41
CA LEU A 132 23.80 -13.92 26.20
C LEU A 132 23.93 -14.38 27.66
N GLN A 133 22.89 -14.96 28.24
CA GLN A 133 22.87 -15.44 29.64
C GLN A 133 23.51 -16.83 29.81
N HIS A 134 23.27 -17.76 28.88
CA HIS A 134 23.66 -19.17 29.01
C HIS A 134 24.86 -19.53 28.14
N GLY A 135 25.36 -18.59 27.34
CA GLY A 135 26.40 -18.81 26.33
C GLY A 135 25.83 -19.28 24.99
N PRO A 136 26.43 -18.86 23.87
CA PRO A 136 26.01 -19.28 22.56
C PRO A 136 26.33 -20.78 22.35
N PRO A 137 25.46 -21.51 21.59
CA PRO A 137 25.75 -22.88 21.20
C PRO A 137 26.99 -22.93 20.28
N GLU A 138 27.66 -24.09 20.22
CA GLU A 138 28.73 -24.31 19.25
C GLU A 138 28.15 -24.29 17.84
N LEU A 139 28.38 -23.21 17.12
CA LEU A 139 27.86 -23.01 15.76
C LEU A 139 28.91 -23.42 14.73
N PRO A 140 28.59 -24.29 13.76
CA PRO A 140 29.49 -24.61 12.66
C PRO A 140 29.64 -23.42 11.73
N GLY A 141 30.74 -22.67 11.81
CA GLY A 141 30.91 -21.36 11.16
C GLY A 141 30.79 -21.40 9.63
N LEU A 142 31.40 -22.37 8.94
CA LEU A 142 31.42 -22.42 7.49
C LEU A 142 30.03 -22.77 6.88
N PRO A 143 29.31 -23.81 7.32
CA PRO A 143 27.96 -24.09 6.87
C PRO A 143 26.99 -22.89 7.10
N MET A 144 27.10 -22.26 8.26
CA MET A 144 26.28 -21.05 8.58
C MET A 144 26.55 -19.93 7.60
N LEU A 145 27.80 -19.65 7.24
CA LEU A 145 28.14 -18.60 6.24
C LEU A 145 27.57 -18.92 4.85
N VAL A 146 27.64 -20.19 4.40
CA VAL A 146 27.13 -20.59 3.09
C VAL A 146 25.61 -20.44 3.02
N VAL A 147 24.90 -20.93 4.03
CA VAL A 147 23.43 -20.80 4.09
C VAL A 147 23.01 -19.33 4.18
N ALA A 148 23.64 -18.54 5.06
CA ALA A 148 23.35 -17.11 5.17
C ALA A 148 23.64 -16.36 3.86
N PHE A 149 24.69 -16.71 3.14
CA PHE A 149 24.99 -16.12 1.83
C PHE A 149 23.93 -16.44 0.77
N LEU A 150 23.49 -17.70 0.69
CA LEU A 150 22.44 -18.12 -0.25
C LEU A 150 21.10 -17.45 0.10
N GLY A 151 20.73 -17.42 1.38
CA GLY A 151 19.54 -16.71 1.88
C GLY A 151 19.59 -15.21 1.52
N LEU A 152 20.73 -14.56 1.72
CA LEU A 152 20.93 -13.16 1.32
C LEU A 152 20.68 -12.95 -0.19
N LEU A 153 21.19 -13.81 -1.04
CA LEU A 153 20.98 -13.71 -2.49
C LEU A 153 19.51 -13.88 -2.89
N VAL A 154 18.83 -14.85 -2.28
CA VAL A 154 17.39 -15.11 -2.52
C VAL A 154 16.56 -13.91 -2.06
N ASN A 155 16.80 -13.39 -0.87
CA ASN A 155 16.06 -12.28 -0.30
C ASN A 155 16.31 -10.96 -1.04
N LEU A 156 17.56 -10.67 -1.44
CA LEU A 156 17.87 -9.51 -2.28
C LEU A 156 17.28 -9.63 -3.69
N GLY A 157 17.30 -10.82 -4.28
CA GLY A 157 16.68 -11.09 -5.57
C GLY A 157 15.16 -10.87 -5.52
N SER A 158 14.50 -11.36 -4.48
CA SER A 158 13.07 -11.19 -4.23
C SER A 158 12.73 -9.72 -3.95
N ALA A 159 13.51 -9.04 -3.10
CA ALA A 159 13.35 -7.62 -2.82
C ALA A 159 13.50 -6.77 -4.08
N TRP A 160 14.51 -7.05 -4.91
CA TRP A 160 14.71 -6.34 -6.18
C TRP A 160 13.54 -6.57 -7.15
N TRP A 161 13.00 -7.78 -7.20
CA TRP A 161 11.84 -8.10 -8.05
C TRP A 161 10.60 -7.36 -7.58
N LEU A 162 10.31 -7.34 -6.28
CA LEU A 162 9.21 -6.59 -5.67
C LEU A 162 9.39 -5.09 -5.91
N TRP A 163 10.60 -4.56 -5.73
CA TRP A 163 10.91 -3.15 -5.93
C TRP A 163 10.63 -2.67 -7.35
N ARG A 164 10.85 -3.50 -8.38
CA ARG A 164 10.54 -3.17 -9.78
C ARG A 164 9.05 -3.15 -10.11
N GLY A 165 8.22 -3.76 -9.29
CA GLY A 165 6.77 -3.88 -9.50
C GLY A 165 5.92 -2.69 -9.08
N GLY A 166 6.54 -1.65 -8.50
CA GLY A 166 5.84 -0.46 -7.98
C GLY A 166 5.72 -0.47 -6.44
N HIS A 167 5.72 0.73 -5.82
CA HIS A 167 5.87 0.89 -4.35
C HIS A 167 4.63 1.48 -3.69
N ASP A 168 3.58 1.81 -4.45
CA ASP A 168 2.43 2.55 -3.93
C ASP A 168 1.45 1.65 -3.17
N ASP A 169 1.60 0.33 -3.29
CA ASP A 169 0.78 -0.68 -2.63
C ASP A 169 1.34 -1.01 -1.24
N LEU A 170 0.51 -0.84 -0.19
CA LEU A 170 0.90 -1.15 1.19
C LEU A 170 1.28 -2.63 1.40
N ASN A 171 0.64 -3.53 0.65
CA ASN A 171 0.91 -4.95 0.71
C ASN A 171 2.27 -5.30 0.08
N VAL A 172 2.61 -4.68 -1.08
CA VAL A 172 3.93 -4.80 -1.71
C VAL A 172 5.01 -4.19 -0.81
N ARG A 173 4.74 -3.03 -0.19
CA ARG A 173 5.65 -2.42 0.79
C ARG A 173 5.90 -3.32 2.00
N ALA A 174 4.85 -3.99 2.49
CA ALA A 174 4.98 -4.96 3.57
C ALA A 174 5.85 -6.17 3.17
N ALA A 175 5.59 -6.75 2.00
CA ALA A 175 6.38 -7.86 1.46
C ALA A 175 7.84 -7.45 1.21
N LEU A 176 8.08 -6.26 0.65
CA LEU A 176 9.42 -5.71 0.44
C LEU A 176 10.15 -5.49 1.78
N ALA A 177 9.47 -4.92 2.79
CA ALA A 177 10.04 -4.73 4.12
C ALA A 177 10.44 -6.07 4.77
N HIS A 178 9.62 -7.10 4.59
CA HIS A 178 9.92 -8.46 5.05
C HIS A 178 11.18 -9.02 4.37
N MET A 179 11.25 -8.99 3.04
CA MET A 179 12.43 -9.47 2.29
C MET A 179 13.71 -8.71 2.63
N LEU A 180 13.62 -7.40 2.87
CA LEU A 180 14.78 -6.60 3.29
C LEU A 180 15.20 -6.90 4.73
N ALA A 181 14.24 -7.20 5.62
CA ALA A 181 14.53 -7.64 6.98
C ALA A 181 15.28 -8.97 7.00
N ASP A 182 14.84 -9.93 6.17
CA ASP A 182 15.48 -11.24 6.04
C ASP A 182 16.88 -11.12 5.41
N ALA A 183 17.03 -10.26 4.39
CA ALA A 183 18.34 -9.95 3.81
C ALA A 183 19.29 -9.32 4.85
N LEU A 184 18.77 -8.44 5.70
CA LEU A 184 19.53 -7.80 6.78
C LEU A 184 19.92 -8.84 7.86
N GLY A 185 18.98 -9.72 8.21
CA GLY A 185 19.23 -10.88 9.09
C GLY A 185 20.34 -11.77 8.56
N SER A 186 20.27 -12.14 7.27
CA SER A 186 21.28 -12.96 6.60
C SER A 186 22.64 -12.26 6.56
N ALA A 187 22.71 -10.96 6.25
CA ALA A 187 23.93 -10.18 6.29
C ALA A 187 24.52 -10.10 7.70
N GLY A 188 23.67 -9.89 8.71
CA GLY A 188 24.03 -9.90 10.13
C GLY A 188 24.61 -11.26 10.54
N ALA A 189 23.96 -12.37 10.13
CA ALA A 189 24.42 -13.73 10.40
C ALA A 189 25.79 -14.01 9.76
N MET A 190 26.04 -13.49 8.55
CA MET A 190 27.37 -13.61 7.90
C MET A 190 28.46 -12.88 8.70
N VAL A 191 28.18 -11.63 9.14
CA VAL A 191 29.13 -10.87 9.97
C VAL A 191 29.35 -11.56 11.31
N ALA A 192 28.26 -11.99 11.96
CA ALA A 192 28.33 -12.73 13.20
C ALA A 192 29.15 -14.02 13.07
N GLY A 193 28.87 -14.83 12.03
CA GLY A 193 29.60 -16.06 11.75
C GLY A 193 31.10 -15.83 11.53
N ALA A 194 31.47 -14.78 10.78
CA ALA A 194 32.87 -14.41 10.59
C ALA A 194 33.57 -14.04 11.92
N LEU A 195 32.89 -13.28 12.79
CA LEU A 195 33.39 -12.88 14.10
C LEU A 195 33.48 -14.06 15.05
N VAL A 196 32.52 -14.99 15.05
CA VAL A 196 32.55 -16.24 15.82
C VAL A 196 33.76 -17.07 15.42
N MET A 197 34.04 -17.22 14.12
CA MET A 197 35.23 -17.92 13.60
C MET A 197 36.53 -17.20 14.02
N ALA A 198 36.51 -15.88 14.21
CA ALA A 198 37.62 -15.10 14.71
C ALA A 198 37.78 -15.17 16.24
N GLY A 199 36.96 -15.97 16.96
CA GLY A 199 37.03 -16.17 18.41
C GLY A 199 36.14 -15.24 19.25
N TYR A 200 35.13 -14.57 18.65
CA TYR A 200 34.18 -13.71 19.33
C TYR A 200 32.76 -14.32 19.35
N PRO A 201 32.48 -15.35 20.17
CA PRO A 201 31.20 -16.06 20.14
C PRO A 201 29.99 -15.20 20.52
N MET A 202 30.19 -14.13 21.29
CA MET A 202 29.13 -13.18 21.69
C MET A 202 28.69 -12.23 20.56
N ALA A 203 29.37 -12.26 19.42
CA ALA A 203 29.00 -11.39 18.27
C ALA A 203 27.62 -11.77 17.70
N ASP A 204 27.28 -13.06 17.66
CA ASP A 204 26.01 -13.56 17.13
C ASP A 204 24.78 -12.96 17.87
N PRO A 205 24.60 -13.14 19.19
CA PRO A 205 23.44 -12.59 19.87
C PRO A 205 23.41 -11.05 19.87
N VAL A 206 24.57 -10.38 19.94
CA VAL A 206 24.62 -8.91 19.92
C VAL A 206 24.19 -8.35 18.56
N ILE A 207 24.68 -8.92 17.46
CA ILE A 207 24.29 -8.51 16.10
C ILE A 207 22.84 -8.85 15.85
N SER A 208 22.35 -10.01 16.28
CA SER A 208 20.94 -10.40 16.15
C SER A 208 19.98 -9.41 16.83
N VAL A 209 20.30 -8.96 18.06
CA VAL A 209 19.50 -7.91 18.73
C VAL A 209 19.54 -6.58 17.94
N ALA A 210 20.72 -6.18 17.45
CA ALA A 210 20.84 -4.92 16.70
C ALA A 210 20.02 -4.96 15.41
N VAL A 211 20.06 -6.06 14.67
CA VAL A 211 19.27 -6.27 13.45
C VAL A 211 17.78 -6.28 13.78
N ALA A 212 17.35 -7.04 14.80
CA ALA A 212 15.95 -7.13 15.22
C ALA A 212 15.39 -5.75 15.61
N MET A 213 16.16 -4.93 16.34
CA MET A 213 15.74 -3.57 16.69
C MET A 213 15.59 -2.66 15.46
N LEU A 214 16.53 -2.74 14.51
CA LEU A 214 16.48 -1.95 13.29
C LEU A 214 15.27 -2.31 12.42
N VAL A 215 15.00 -3.61 12.26
CA VAL A 215 13.85 -4.12 11.53
C VAL A 215 12.54 -3.72 12.22
N ALA A 216 12.45 -3.89 13.54
CA ALA A 216 11.27 -3.48 14.31
C ALA A 216 10.97 -1.98 14.17
N TRP A 217 12.01 -1.14 14.20
CA TRP A 217 11.87 0.30 13.97
C TRP A 217 11.25 0.62 12.61
N GLY A 218 11.75 0.02 11.52
CA GLY A 218 11.20 0.19 10.18
C GLY A 218 9.74 -0.29 10.07
N THR A 219 9.43 -1.43 10.71
CA THR A 219 8.09 -2.04 10.69
C THR A 219 7.03 -1.19 11.38
N VAL A 220 7.38 -0.40 12.40
CA VAL A 220 6.43 0.51 13.08
C VAL A 220 5.83 1.52 12.09
N GLY A 221 6.61 2.03 11.15
CA GLY A 221 6.10 2.94 10.11
C GLY A 221 5.02 2.29 9.23
N LEU A 222 5.25 1.04 8.80
CA LEU A 222 4.28 0.25 8.04
C LEU A 222 2.99 0.00 8.83
N LEU A 223 3.11 -0.41 10.11
CA LEU A 223 1.95 -0.65 10.97
C LEU A 223 1.15 0.62 11.24
N ARG A 224 1.81 1.76 11.41
CA ARG A 224 1.11 3.06 11.51
C ARG A 224 0.33 3.37 10.25
N ALA A 225 0.96 3.25 9.07
CA ALA A 225 0.31 3.55 7.80
C ALA A 225 -0.91 2.64 7.55
N THR A 226 -0.79 1.33 7.75
CA THR A 226 -1.90 0.38 7.60
C THR A 226 -3.00 0.57 8.64
N SER A 227 -2.62 0.84 9.92
CA SER A 227 -3.58 1.14 10.98
C SER A 227 -4.40 2.40 10.69
N ARG A 228 -3.78 3.46 10.15
CA ARG A 228 -4.50 4.69 9.77
C ARG A 228 -5.63 4.40 8.78
N VAL A 229 -5.37 3.57 7.76
CA VAL A 229 -6.39 3.17 6.78
C VAL A 229 -7.49 2.33 7.43
N LEU A 230 -7.12 1.36 8.27
CA LEU A 230 -8.08 0.48 8.97
C LEU A 230 -8.98 1.27 9.94
N LEU A 231 -8.42 2.26 10.62
CA LEU A 231 -9.12 3.17 11.54
C LEU A 231 -9.82 4.34 10.84
N GLN A 232 -9.78 4.38 9.49
CA GLN A 232 -10.42 5.44 8.69
C GLN A 232 -9.90 6.85 9.02
N LEU A 233 -8.63 6.97 9.38
CA LEU A 233 -8.00 8.27 9.58
C LEU A 233 -7.71 8.93 8.22
N PRO A 234 -7.65 10.26 8.16
CA PRO A 234 -7.25 10.97 6.97
C PRO A 234 -5.84 10.56 6.50
N PRO A 235 -5.55 10.55 5.18
CA PRO A 235 -4.19 10.37 4.68
C PRO A 235 -3.20 11.37 5.32
N GLU A 236 -1.95 10.94 5.57
CA GLU A 236 -0.95 11.81 6.24
C GLU A 236 -0.55 13.04 5.42
N ASN A 237 -0.63 12.94 4.11
CA ASN A 237 -0.29 14.00 3.17
C ASN A 237 -1.46 14.94 2.84
N LEU A 238 -2.62 14.76 3.47
CA LEU A 238 -3.81 15.57 3.22
C LEU A 238 -4.12 16.44 4.43
N ASP A 239 -4.05 17.75 4.23
CA ASP A 239 -4.42 18.75 5.24
C ASP A 239 -5.94 18.96 5.23
N VAL A 240 -6.61 18.42 6.26
CA VAL A 240 -8.07 18.48 6.41
C VAL A 240 -8.54 19.92 6.69
N ASP A 241 -7.74 20.74 7.37
CA ASP A 241 -8.09 22.14 7.64
C ASP A 241 -8.00 22.99 6.37
N ALA A 242 -6.98 22.76 5.53
CA ALA A 242 -6.89 23.37 4.21
C ALA A 242 -8.07 22.95 3.30
N LEU A 243 -8.45 21.67 3.34
CA LEU A 243 -9.60 21.14 2.60
C LEU A 243 -10.91 21.80 3.06
N ARG A 244 -11.14 21.90 4.37
CA ARG A 244 -12.28 22.63 4.95
C ARG A 244 -12.31 24.08 4.50
N THR A 245 -11.17 24.77 4.55
CA THR A 245 -11.03 26.17 4.13
C THR A 245 -11.38 26.34 2.66
N THR A 246 -10.96 25.44 1.79
CA THR A 246 -11.28 25.44 0.36
C THR A 246 -12.79 25.28 0.12
N LEU A 247 -13.44 24.35 0.83
CA LEU A 247 -14.89 24.19 0.77
C LEU A 247 -15.63 25.46 1.24
N CYS A 248 -15.18 26.06 2.36
CA CYS A 248 -15.77 27.32 2.86
C CYS A 248 -15.56 28.50 1.91
N ALA A 249 -14.48 28.52 1.12
CA ALA A 249 -14.20 29.55 0.14
C ALA A 249 -14.99 29.39 -1.17
N THR A 250 -15.68 28.25 -1.37
CA THR A 250 -16.49 28.00 -2.56
C THR A 250 -17.70 28.94 -2.59
N THR A 251 -17.90 29.60 -3.73
CA THR A 251 -19.00 30.58 -3.91
C THR A 251 -20.34 29.93 -3.59
N GLY A 252 -21.13 30.60 -2.74
CA GLY A 252 -22.45 30.13 -2.31
C GLY A 252 -22.42 29.27 -1.04
N VAL A 253 -21.25 28.81 -0.55
CA VAL A 253 -21.11 28.10 0.71
C VAL A 253 -21.07 29.10 1.88
N ARG A 254 -21.93 28.92 2.86
CA ARG A 254 -22.00 29.70 4.10
C ARG A 254 -21.24 29.01 5.23
N SER A 255 -21.37 27.67 5.35
CA SER A 255 -20.65 26.88 6.33
C SER A 255 -20.49 25.43 5.86
N VAL A 256 -19.53 24.73 6.47
CA VAL A 256 -19.23 23.31 6.23
C VAL A 256 -19.19 22.59 7.56
N HIS A 257 -19.96 21.51 7.69
CA HIS A 257 -19.95 20.64 8.85
C HIS A 257 -20.01 19.18 8.45
N ASP A 258 -19.92 18.26 9.40
CA ASP A 258 -19.89 16.81 9.18
C ASP A 258 -18.87 16.38 8.10
N LEU A 259 -17.70 17.01 8.16
CA LEU A 259 -16.61 16.75 7.22
C LEU A 259 -15.83 15.51 7.65
N HIS A 260 -15.93 14.46 6.87
CA HIS A 260 -15.15 13.24 7.04
C HIS A 260 -14.27 12.98 5.85
N VAL A 261 -13.02 12.57 6.14
CA VAL A 261 -12.01 12.25 5.14
C VAL A 261 -11.36 10.93 5.51
N TRP A 262 -11.37 9.97 4.60
CA TRP A 262 -10.73 8.66 4.79
C TRP A 262 -10.26 8.08 3.47
N THR A 263 -9.66 6.92 3.50
CA THR A 263 -9.32 6.13 2.31
C THR A 263 -9.68 4.66 2.54
N VAL A 264 -9.96 3.93 1.45
CA VAL A 264 -10.25 2.49 1.51
C VAL A 264 -8.98 1.65 1.36
N ASP A 265 -8.06 2.09 0.51
CA ASP A 265 -6.86 1.36 0.09
C ASP A 265 -5.54 2.09 0.38
N GLY A 266 -5.61 3.25 1.04
CA GLY A 266 -4.46 4.07 1.36
C GLY A 266 -4.01 5.00 0.22
N ARG A 267 -4.71 5.00 -0.94
CA ARG A 267 -4.29 5.75 -2.14
C ARG A 267 -5.21 6.94 -2.42
N SER A 268 -6.49 6.66 -2.62
CA SER A 268 -7.45 7.68 -3.04
C SER A 268 -8.28 8.16 -1.86
N PRO A 269 -8.23 9.45 -1.50
CA PRO A 269 -9.08 9.99 -0.45
C PRO A 269 -10.55 10.02 -0.88
N ILE A 270 -11.43 9.76 0.08
CA ILE A 270 -12.88 9.89 -0.03
C ILE A 270 -13.30 10.97 0.95
N VAL A 271 -14.19 11.86 0.51
CA VAL A 271 -14.70 12.97 1.32
C VAL A 271 -16.20 12.91 1.39
N THR A 272 -16.76 13.09 2.59
CA THR A 272 -18.15 13.46 2.78
C THR A 272 -18.22 14.75 3.57
N ALA A 273 -19.13 15.65 3.19
CA ALA A 273 -19.35 16.89 3.91
C ALA A 273 -20.77 17.41 3.69
N HIS A 274 -21.28 18.17 4.66
CA HIS A 274 -22.51 18.95 4.53
C HIS A 274 -22.14 20.40 4.25
N LEU A 275 -22.70 20.94 3.16
CA LEU A 275 -22.52 22.32 2.71
C LEU A 275 -23.81 23.10 2.95
N VAL A 276 -23.80 24.01 3.92
CA VAL A 276 -24.88 24.94 4.13
C VAL A 276 -24.72 26.11 3.17
N LEU A 277 -25.72 26.36 2.34
CA LEU A 277 -25.65 27.39 1.31
C LEU A 277 -26.31 28.71 1.77
N ALA A 278 -25.89 29.78 1.13
CA ALA A 278 -26.62 31.03 1.14
C ALA A 278 -28.01 30.87 0.48
N ASP A 279 -29.00 31.66 0.88
CA ASP A 279 -30.40 31.47 0.47
C ASP A 279 -30.59 31.64 -1.05
N ASP A 280 -29.78 32.46 -1.70
CA ASP A 280 -29.78 32.77 -3.12
C ASP A 280 -28.83 31.89 -3.96
N ALA A 281 -28.05 31.00 -3.33
CA ALA A 281 -27.09 30.17 -4.03
C ALA A 281 -27.76 29.03 -4.82
N ASP A 282 -27.22 28.75 -6.02
CA ASP A 282 -27.57 27.56 -6.80
C ASP A 282 -26.88 26.33 -6.22
N GLY A 283 -27.66 25.40 -5.69
CA GLY A 283 -27.15 24.22 -5.01
C GLY A 283 -26.34 23.28 -5.92
N ASP A 284 -26.78 23.07 -7.16
CA ASP A 284 -26.08 22.20 -8.10
C ASP A 284 -24.80 22.84 -8.62
N ALA A 285 -24.81 24.11 -8.94
CA ALA A 285 -23.63 24.85 -9.38
C ALA A 285 -22.56 24.88 -8.25
N THR A 286 -23.00 25.17 -7.00
CA THR A 286 -22.10 25.19 -5.84
C THR A 286 -21.51 23.80 -5.55
N ARG A 287 -22.32 22.75 -5.62
CA ARG A 287 -21.85 21.37 -5.42
C ARG A 287 -20.79 20.98 -6.47
N VAL A 288 -21.01 21.32 -7.73
CA VAL A 288 -20.07 21.05 -8.82
C VAL A 288 -18.76 21.82 -8.61
N ALA A 289 -18.84 23.10 -8.25
CA ALA A 289 -17.67 23.93 -7.98
C ALA A 289 -16.87 23.41 -6.77
N ALA A 290 -17.55 23.02 -5.69
CA ALA A 290 -16.92 22.43 -4.50
C ALA A 290 -16.21 21.11 -4.85
N ALA A 291 -16.86 20.23 -5.61
CA ALA A 291 -16.24 18.97 -6.03
C ALA A 291 -15.02 19.20 -6.93
N ALA A 292 -15.07 20.15 -7.85
CA ALA A 292 -13.93 20.52 -8.69
C ALA A 292 -12.76 21.08 -7.87
N ALA A 293 -13.03 21.94 -6.88
CA ALA A 293 -12.00 22.47 -5.99
C ALA A 293 -11.33 21.38 -5.15
N LEU A 294 -12.07 20.35 -4.73
CA LEU A 294 -11.51 19.18 -4.02
C LEU A 294 -10.64 18.31 -4.94
N ASP A 295 -11.05 18.12 -6.18
CA ASP A 295 -10.29 17.36 -7.17
C ASP A 295 -8.99 18.07 -7.54
N GLU A 296 -9.05 19.35 -7.90
CA GLU A 296 -7.89 20.13 -8.31
C GLU A 296 -6.89 20.40 -7.17
N GLY A 297 -7.40 20.68 -5.95
CA GLY A 297 -6.55 21.04 -4.82
C GLY A 297 -5.98 19.87 -4.02
N PHE A 298 -6.70 18.74 -3.98
CA PHE A 298 -6.41 17.65 -3.05
C PHE A 298 -6.47 16.25 -3.69
N ALA A 299 -6.65 16.15 -5.00
CA ALA A 299 -6.82 14.88 -5.74
C ALA A 299 -7.96 14.00 -5.16
N VAL A 300 -9.05 14.65 -4.69
CA VAL A 300 -10.23 13.98 -4.17
C VAL A 300 -11.21 13.72 -5.30
N HIS A 301 -11.09 12.56 -5.94
CA HIS A 301 -11.97 12.18 -7.06
C HIS A 301 -13.32 11.61 -6.59
N HIS A 302 -13.50 11.34 -5.30
CA HIS A 302 -14.70 10.76 -4.73
C HIS A 302 -15.21 11.59 -3.55
N ALA A 303 -16.08 12.55 -3.85
CA ALA A 303 -16.73 13.42 -2.86
C ALA A 303 -18.23 13.23 -2.87
N THR A 304 -18.83 13.08 -1.68
CA THR A 304 -20.28 13.12 -1.46
C THR A 304 -20.60 14.38 -0.68
N LEU A 305 -21.20 15.36 -1.34
CA LEU A 305 -21.50 16.66 -0.77
C LEU A 305 -23.03 16.81 -0.64
N GLN A 306 -23.49 16.83 0.61
CA GLN A 306 -24.90 17.10 0.94
C GLN A 306 -25.12 18.60 0.97
N ILE A 307 -26.15 19.07 0.28
CA ILE A 307 -26.53 20.48 0.24
C ILE A 307 -27.63 20.72 1.28
N GLU A 308 -27.42 21.72 2.12
CA GLU A 308 -28.35 22.13 3.16
C GLU A 308 -28.68 23.62 3.05
N ARG A 309 -29.88 23.99 3.55
CA ARG A 309 -30.33 25.37 3.69
C ARG A 309 -30.87 25.56 5.09
N GLY A 310 -30.53 26.66 5.74
CA GLY A 310 -31.01 26.96 7.09
C GLY A 310 -30.00 27.70 7.97
N ALA A 311 -30.36 27.91 9.22
CA ALA A 311 -29.58 28.69 10.19
C ALA A 311 -28.51 27.82 10.89
N GLN A 312 -27.48 27.44 10.17
CA GLN A 312 -26.26 26.86 10.76
C GLN A 312 -25.18 27.93 10.95
N PRO A 313 -24.27 27.80 11.93
CA PRO A 313 -23.18 28.78 12.12
C PRO A 313 -22.30 28.89 10.89
N ALA A 314 -21.72 30.08 10.67
CA ALA A 314 -20.81 30.33 9.56
C ALA A 314 -19.48 29.57 9.72
N CYS A 315 -18.77 29.34 8.61
CA CYS A 315 -17.42 28.73 8.61
C CYS A 315 -16.50 29.44 9.63
N GLY A 316 -15.76 28.66 10.41
CA GLY A 316 -14.84 29.14 11.43
C GLY A 316 -15.17 28.76 12.87
N VAL A 317 -16.35 28.17 13.12
CA VAL A 317 -16.66 27.58 14.42
C VAL A 317 -16.31 26.09 14.38
N PRO A 318 -15.39 25.57 15.20
CA PRO A 318 -15.14 24.14 15.31
C PRO A 318 -16.36 23.51 15.96
N GLU A 319 -17.26 22.95 15.18
CA GLU A 319 -18.26 22.02 15.73
C GLU A 319 -17.61 20.65 15.81
N GLY A 320 -17.45 20.19 17.06
CA GLY A 320 -17.23 18.78 17.31
C GLY A 320 -18.39 18.00 16.70
N CYS A 321 -18.13 16.82 16.15
CA CYS A 321 -19.14 15.88 15.73
C CYS A 321 -20.11 15.67 16.91
N GLY A 322 -21.24 16.38 16.91
CA GLY A 322 -22.36 16.10 17.79
C GLY A 322 -22.98 14.81 17.30
N GLY A 323 -22.74 13.71 18.05
CA GLY A 323 -23.33 12.42 17.84
C GLY A 323 -24.81 12.39 18.08
#